data_741306f64ce2e2e9cbcc64dc43d92b37
#
_entry.id   741306f64ce2e2e9cbcc64dc43d92b37
#
_cell.length_a   1.000
_cell.length_b   1.000
_cell.length_c   1.000
_cell.angle_alpha   90.00
_cell.angle_beta   90.00
_cell.angle_gamma   90.00
#
_symmetry.space_group_name_H-M   'P 1'
#
loop_
_entity.id
_entity.type
_entity.pdbx_description
1 polymer ?
#
loop_
_entity_poly.entity_id
_entity_poly.type
_entity_poly.pdbx_seq_one_letter_code
_entity_poly.pdbx_strand_id
1 'polypeptide(L)'
;MPSLVGSEMCIRDRAIAELLLADYTRRGFVDGRALRLPTISVRPGRPNAAASSFASGIIREPLNGEPAVCPVGAGTRLWLLSPRRAVQALIAGCELDAASVADRRPINLPGVSVTVAEMTQALRDIAGDAVADRISGQADPRIEAIVGSWPGRWDITRATQLGLTGDASFGDIIRAYISDDLRGTL
;
A
#
# COMPACT_ATOMS: atom_id res chain seq x y z
N MET A 1 19.90 20.61 5.28
CA MET A 1 18.43 20.49 5.39
C MET A 1 17.88 19.72 4.22
N PRO A 2 17.76 18.41 4.27
CA PRO A 2 17.10 17.70 3.20
C PRO A 2 15.77 17.13 3.71
N SER A 3 14.73 17.39 2.95
CA SER A 3 13.64 16.49 2.60
C SER A 3 12.38 16.33 3.45
N LEU A 4 12.02 17.21 4.34
CA LEU A 4 10.57 17.38 4.63
C LEU A 4 9.85 18.02 3.42
N VAL A 5 10.59 18.78 2.62
CA VAL A 5 10.09 19.44 1.39
C VAL A 5 9.61 18.42 0.35
N GLY A 6 10.23 17.23 0.25
CA GLY A 6 9.88 16.25 -0.78
C GLY A 6 8.55 15.54 -0.56
N SER A 7 8.18 15.16 0.67
CA SER A 7 6.93 14.42 0.92
C SER A 7 5.71 15.34 0.91
N GLU A 8 5.80 16.52 1.51
CA GLU A 8 4.70 17.50 1.48
C GLU A 8 4.44 18.05 0.08
N MET A 9 5.49 18.26 -0.72
CA MET A 9 5.37 18.65 -2.12
C MET A 9 4.66 17.56 -2.92
N CYS A 10 5.00 16.30 -2.70
CA CYS A 10 4.35 15.17 -3.36
C CYS A 10 2.85 15.05 -3.02
N ILE A 11 2.43 15.32 -1.78
CA ILE A 11 1.02 15.31 -1.39
C ILE A 11 0.27 16.47 -2.03
N ARG A 12 0.84 17.67 -2.02
CA ARG A 12 0.25 18.86 -2.67
C ARG A 12 0.10 18.68 -4.16
N ASP A 13 1.13 18.16 -4.84
CA ASP A 13 1.10 17.91 -6.28
C ASP A 13 0.00 16.91 -6.66
N ARG A 14 -0.17 15.86 -5.86
CA ARG A 14 -1.27 14.89 -6.06
C ARG A 14 -2.63 15.54 -5.86
N ALA A 15 -2.82 16.36 -4.83
CA ALA A 15 -4.08 17.07 -4.61
C ALA A 15 -4.40 18.04 -5.77
N ILE A 16 -3.39 18.75 -6.28
CA ILE A 16 -3.53 19.60 -7.46
C ILE A 16 -3.92 18.78 -8.69
N ALA A 17 -3.26 17.63 -8.91
CA ALA A 17 -3.57 16.73 -10.03
C ALA A 17 -5.01 16.18 -9.95
N GLU A 18 -5.49 15.81 -8.75
CA GLU A 18 -6.88 15.37 -8.54
C GLU A 18 -7.89 16.47 -8.89
N LEU A 19 -7.62 17.73 -8.49
CA LEU A 19 -8.49 18.87 -8.78
C LEU A 19 -8.48 19.20 -10.28
N LEU A 20 -7.31 19.18 -10.93
CA LEU A 20 -7.20 19.39 -12.38
C LEU A 20 -7.93 18.29 -13.14
N LEU A 21 -7.76 17.02 -12.75
CA LEU A 21 -8.45 15.91 -13.38
C LEU A 21 -9.97 16.05 -13.27
N ALA A 22 -10.47 16.46 -12.09
CA ALA A 22 -11.89 16.73 -11.89
C ALA A 22 -12.41 17.85 -12.77
N ASP A 23 -11.66 18.96 -12.95
CA ASP A 23 -12.07 20.07 -13.82
C ASP A 23 -12.03 19.69 -15.31
N TYR A 24 -10.99 18.97 -15.76
CA TYR A 24 -10.90 18.48 -17.13
C TYR A 24 -12.04 17.50 -17.47
N THR A 25 -12.37 16.63 -16.51
CA THR A 25 -13.51 15.71 -16.63
C THR A 25 -14.84 16.48 -16.69
N ARG A 26 -15.02 17.51 -15.84
CA ARG A 26 -16.20 18.36 -15.85
C ARG A 26 -16.41 19.08 -17.19
N ARG A 27 -15.30 19.47 -17.84
CA ARG A 27 -15.31 20.14 -19.15
C ARG A 27 -15.48 19.17 -20.32
N GLY A 28 -15.48 17.87 -20.08
CA GLY A 28 -15.59 16.85 -21.11
C GLY A 28 -14.32 16.61 -21.92
N PHE A 29 -13.15 17.08 -21.43
CA PHE A 29 -11.88 16.86 -22.11
C PHE A 29 -11.36 15.45 -21.91
N VAL A 30 -11.65 14.83 -20.77
CA VAL A 30 -11.28 13.47 -20.40
C VAL A 30 -12.41 12.83 -19.58
N ASP A 31 -12.46 11.51 -19.56
CA ASP A 31 -13.26 10.74 -18.61
C ASP A 31 -12.32 10.20 -17.52
N GLY A 32 -11.98 11.06 -16.55
CA GLY A 32 -10.95 10.81 -15.58
C GLY A 32 -11.47 10.30 -14.24
N ARG A 33 -10.72 9.38 -13.62
CA ARG A 33 -10.99 8.83 -12.29
C ARG A 33 -9.73 8.90 -11.44
N ALA A 34 -9.84 9.42 -10.22
CA ALA A 34 -8.74 9.47 -9.27
C ALA A 34 -8.88 8.38 -8.23
N LEU A 35 -7.95 7.42 -8.22
CA LEU A 35 -7.87 6.35 -7.23
C LEU A 35 -6.71 6.62 -6.27
N ARG A 36 -6.99 6.68 -4.96
CA ARG A 36 -5.96 6.79 -3.92
C ARG A 36 -5.63 5.39 -3.41
N LEU A 37 -4.40 4.97 -3.69
CA LEU A 37 -3.93 3.63 -3.34
C LEU A 37 -3.41 3.59 -1.91
N PRO A 38 -3.69 2.50 -1.15
CA PRO A 38 -2.93 2.14 0.04
C PRO A 38 -1.43 1.99 -0.25
N THR A 39 -0.61 1.83 0.77
CA THR A 39 0.78 1.42 0.57
C THR A 39 0.80 0.01 -0.03
N ILE A 40 1.39 -0.11 -1.23
CA ILE A 40 1.46 -1.40 -1.93
C ILE A 40 2.53 -2.28 -1.30
N SER A 41 2.13 -3.48 -0.85
CA SER A 41 2.96 -4.50 -0.21
C SER A 41 2.39 -5.91 -0.57
N VAL A 42 3.15 -6.93 -0.84
CA VAL A 42 4.61 -6.99 -0.92
C VAL A 42 5.01 -6.71 -2.38
N ARG A 43 5.81 -5.68 -2.60
CA ARG A 43 6.28 -5.35 -3.96
C ARG A 43 7.48 -6.22 -4.32
N PRO A 44 7.51 -6.83 -5.51
CA PRO A 44 8.69 -7.52 -6.02
C PRO A 44 9.85 -6.54 -6.29
N GLY A 45 11.02 -7.10 -6.54
CA GLY A 45 12.22 -6.34 -6.87
C GLY A 45 13.08 -5.98 -5.68
N ARG A 46 14.07 -5.09 -5.87
CA ARG A 46 15.05 -4.72 -4.85
C ARG A 46 14.54 -3.62 -3.92
N PRO A 47 15.05 -3.54 -2.67
CA PRO A 47 14.81 -2.40 -1.79
C PRO A 47 15.16 -1.07 -2.46
N ASN A 48 14.42 -0.04 -2.13
CA ASN A 48 14.70 1.32 -2.56
C ASN A 48 14.71 2.29 -1.37
N ALA A 49 15.11 3.54 -1.59
CA ALA A 49 15.26 4.54 -0.54
C ALA A 49 13.93 5.15 -0.05
N ALA A 50 12.77 4.72 -0.58
CA ALA A 50 11.48 5.24 -0.11
C ALA A 50 11.18 4.76 1.31
N ALA A 51 10.67 5.64 2.17
CA ALA A 51 10.30 5.31 3.54
C ALA A 51 9.30 4.12 3.62
N SER A 52 8.45 3.93 2.61
CA SER A 52 7.52 2.79 2.52
C SER A 52 8.15 1.46 2.11
N SER A 53 9.43 1.46 1.72
CA SER A 53 10.10 0.26 1.20
C SER A 53 10.17 -0.86 2.23
N PHE A 54 10.31 -0.52 3.51
CA PHE A 54 10.37 -1.50 4.59
C PHE A 54 9.10 -2.35 4.69
N ALA A 55 7.91 -1.79 4.40
CA ALA A 55 6.64 -2.51 4.49
C ALA A 55 6.56 -3.71 3.52
N SER A 56 7.33 -3.67 2.43
CA SER A 56 7.54 -4.85 1.57
C SER A 56 8.78 -5.65 2.02
N GLY A 57 9.85 -4.96 2.41
CA GLY A 57 11.13 -5.56 2.76
C GLY A 57 11.05 -6.55 3.90
N ILE A 58 10.35 -6.22 5.00
CA ILE A 58 10.23 -7.11 6.17
C ILE A 58 9.48 -8.42 5.88
N ILE A 59 8.86 -8.55 4.72
CA ILE A 59 8.21 -9.77 4.26
C ILE A 59 9.00 -10.42 3.12
N ARG A 60 9.35 -9.62 2.12
CA ARG A 60 10.01 -10.07 0.89
C ARG A 60 11.38 -10.69 1.16
N GLU A 61 12.26 -9.98 1.88
CA GLU A 61 13.61 -10.43 2.15
C GLU A 61 13.63 -11.75 2.93
N PRO A 62 12.89 -11.90 4.07
CA PRO A 62 12.82 -13.16 4.79
C PRO A 62 12.32 -14.33 3.95
N LEU A 63 11.32 -14.11 3.10
CA LEU A 63 10.81 -15.15 2.18
C LEU A 63 11.83 -15.55 1.11
N ASN A 64 12.75 -14.65 0.75
CA ASN A 64 13.85 -14.93 -0.16
C ASN A 64 15.12 -15.43 0.55
N GLY A 65 15.04 -15.72 1.86
CA GLY A 65 16.19 -16.24 2.63
C GLY A 65 17.11 -15.17 3.20
N GLU A 66 16.81 -13.88 2.98
CA GLU A 66 17.64 -12.75 3.38
C GLU A 66 17.19 -12.14 4.71
N PRO A 67 18.09 -11.52 5.49
CA PRO A 67 17.70 -10.77 6.68
C PRO A 67 16.99 -9.47 6.30
N ALA A 68 16.07 -9.04 7.17
CA ALA A 68 15.36 -7.77 7.01
C ALA A 68 15.46 -6.90 8.26
N VAL A 69 15.54 -5.59 8.07
CA VAL A 69 15.53 -4.60 9.16
C VAL A 69 14.19 -3.87 9.15
N CYS A 70 13.49 -3.88 10.28
CA CYS A 70 12.29 -3.08 10.49
C CYS A 70 12.67 -1.74 11.16
N PRO A 71 12.50 -0.60 10.48
CA PRO A 71 12.94 0.70 10.97
C PRO A 71 11.93 1.41 11.87
N VAL A 72 10.80 0.77 12.17
CA VAL A 72 9.69 1.35 12.95
C VAL A 72 9.25 0.42 14.06
N GLY A 73 8.58 0.98 15.08
CA GLY A 73 8.09 0.21 16.20
C GLY A 73 7.01 -0.82 15.80
N ALA A 74 6.93 -1.93 16.54
CA ALA A 74 6.00 -3.04 16.30
C ALA A 74 4.51 -2.62 16.31
N GLY A 75 4.16 -1.56 17.05
CA GLY A 75 2.81 -0.99 17.11
C GLY A 75 2.45 -0.06 15.95
N THR A 76 3.39 0.25 15.05
CA THR A 76 3.14 1.12 13.90
C THR A 76 2.09 0.52 12.98
N ARG A 77 0.99 1.25 12.76
CA ARG A 77 -0.15 0.78 11.95
C ARG A 77 -0.05 1.29 10.53
N LEU A 78 -0.28 0.39 9.60
CA LEU A 78 -0.19 0.65 8.16
C LEU A 78 -1.52 0.30 7.48
N TRP A 79 -1.77 0.96 6.33
CA TRP A 79 -2.88 0.67 5.42
C TRP A 79 -2.30 0.09 4.13
N LEU A 80 -2.51 -1.21 3.87
CA LEU A 80 -1.78 -1.99 2.88
C LEU A 80 -2.71 -2.64 1.85
N LEU A 81 -2.18 -2.84 0.64
CA LEU A 81 -2.87 -3.53 -0.46
C LEU A 81 -1.84 -4.30 -1.29
N SER A 82 -2.19 -5.50 -1.77
CA SER A 82 -1.31 -6.28 -2.66
C SER A 82 -1.18 -5.63 -4.05
N PRO A 83 -0.05 -5.86 -4.76
CA PRO A 83 0.09 -5.46 -6.17
C PRO A 83 -1.03 -6.02 -7.04
N ARG A 84 -1.40 -7.30 -6.84
CA ARG A 84 -2.49 -7.96 -7.57
C ARG A 84 -3.80 -7.19 -7.43
N ARG A 85 -4.20 -6.84 -6.21
CA ARG A 85 -5.44 -6.09 -5.95
C ARG A 85 -5.35 -4.66 -6.46
N ALA A 86 -4.19 -4.03 -6.39
CA ALA A 86 -3.98 -2.70 -6.95
C ALA A 86 -4.24 -2.68 -8.47
N VAL A 87 -3.68 -3.65 -9.21
CA VAL A 87 -3.92 -3.78 -10.66
C VAL A 87 -5.39 -4.02 -10.96
N GLN A 88 -6.04 -4.95 -10.24
CA GLN A 88 -7.47 -5.23 -10.39
C GLN A 88 -8.33 -3.99 -10.14
N ALA A 89 -7.99 -3.21 -9.10
CA ALA A 89 -8.72 -1.98 -8.77
C ALA A 89 -8.50 -0.88 -9.83
N LEU A 90 -7.32 -0.79 -10.45
CA LEU A 90 -7.06 0.14 -11.55
C LEU A 90 -7.89 -0.22 -12.78
N ILE A 91 -7.95 -1.51 -13.15
CA ILE A 91 -8.77 -1.99 -14.27
C ILE A 91 -10.25 -1.72 -13.99
N ALA A 92 -10.75 -2.17 -12.84
CA ALA A 92 -12.15 -1.94 -12.45
C ALA A 92 -12.47 -0.45 -12.37
N GLY A 93 -11.54 0.39 -11.89
CA GLY A 93 -11.70 1.83 -11.86
C GLY A 93 -11.88 2.47 -13.24
N CYS A 94 -11.19 1.94 -14.28
CA CYS A 94 -11.37 2.39 -15.66
C CYS A 94 -12.73 1.96 -16.23
N GLU A 95 -13.27 0.84 -15.78
CA GLU A 95 -14.54 0.27 -16.24
C GLU A 95 -15.78 0.82 -15.50
N LEU A 96 -15.58 1.63 -14.44
CA LEU A 96 -16.70 2.26 -13.73
C LEU A 96 -17.55 3.11 -14.68
N ASP A 97 -18.87 2.94 -14.57
CA ASP A 97 -19.80 3.80 -15.31
C ASP A 97 -19.61 5.28 -14.92
N ALA A 98 -19.54 6.16 -15.92
CA ALA A 98 -19.33 7.58 -15.73
C ALA A 98 -20.38 8.24 -14.83
N ALA A 99 -21.63 7.76 -14.86
CA ALA A 99 -22.71 8.26 -14.02
C ALA A 99 -22.48 7.92 -12.53
N SER A 100 -21.90 6.75 -12.23
CA SER A 100 -21.61 6.33 -10.86
C SER A 100 -20.49 7.15 -10.19
N VAL A 101 -19.66 7.83 -10.98
CA VAL A 101 -18.53 8.67 -10.54
C VAL A 101 -18.70 10.13 -10.94
N ALA A 102 -19.91 10.56 -11.28
CA ALA A 102 -20.20 11.91 -11.79
C ALA A 102 -19.84 13.05 -10.83
N ASP A 103 -19.72 12.79 -9.52
CA ASP A 103 -19.27 13.74 -8.51
C ASP A 103 -17.76 14.02 -8.55
N ARG A 104 -17.00 13.27 -9.35
CA ARG A 104 -15.55 13.43 -9.62
C ARG A 104 -14.66 13.45 -8.39
N ARG A 105 -15.14 12.97 -7.25
CA ARG A 105 -14.35 12.88 -6.03
C ARG A 105 -13.36 11.72 -6.14
N PRO A 106 -12.15 11.86 -5.56
CA PRO A 106 -11.20 10.76 -5.45
C PRO A 106 -11.81 9.56 -4.69
N ILE A 107 -11.43 8.36 -5.11
CA ILE A 107 -11.88 7.10 -4.52
C ILE A 107 -10.73 6.50 -3.72
N ASN A 108 -10.89 6.39 -2.40
CA ASN A 108 -9.92 5.71 -1.55
C ASN A 108 -10.08 4.20 -1.73
N LEU A 109 -9.05 3.52 -2.20
CA LEU A 109 -9.11 2.07 -2.40
C LEU A 109 -9.12 1.31 -1.07
N PRO A 110 -9.84 0.18 -1.00
CA PRO A 110 -9.80 -0.72 0.14
C PRO A 110 -8.40 -1.26 0.38
N GLY A 111 -8.07 -1.50 1.64
CA GLY A 111 -6.81 -2.07 2.07
C GLY A 111 -6.97 -2.80 3.40
N VAL A 112 -5.89 -3.35 3.90
CA VAL A 112 -5.81 -4.04 5.19
C VAL A 112 -5.11 -3.14 6.20
N SER A 113 -5.77 -2.87 7.35
CA SER A 113 -5.19 -2.12 8.47
C SER A 113 -4.50 -3.07 9.42
N VAL A 114 -3.18 -3.03 9.48
CA VAL A 114 -2.38 -3.93 10.33
C VAL A 114 -1.23 -3.19 10.98
N THR A 115 -0.81 -3.66 12.16
CA THR A 115 0.44 -3.26 12.79
C THR A 115 1.61 -4.06 12.25
N VAL A 116 2.83 -3.56 12.44
CA VAL A 116 4.05 -4.31 12.11
C VAL A 116 4.12 -5.64 12.87
N ALA A 117 3.68 -5.68 14.13
CA ALA A 117 3.59 -6.93 14.89
C ALA A 117 2.64 -7.94 14.22
N GLU A 118 1.45 -7.49 13.79
CA GLU A 118 0.49 -8.34 13.07
C GLU A 118 1.05 -8.81 11.71
N MET A 119 1.84 -7.97 11.03
CA MET A 119 2.51 -8.35 9.77
C MET A 119 3.54 -9.46 10.01
N THR A 120 4.38 -9.31 11.04
CA THR A 120 5.39 -10.32 11.40
C THR A 120 4.74 -11.63 11.84
N GLN A 121 3.65 -11.55 12.62
CA GLN A 121 2.90 -12.75 13.03
C GLN A 121 2.28 -13.45 11.81
N ALA A 122 1.68 -12.74 10.88
CA ALA A 122 1.13 -13.33 9.65
C ALA A 122 2.22 -14.01 8.79
N LEU A 123 3.44 -13.44 8.76
CA LEU A 123 4.57 -14.10 8.10
C LEU A 123 4.96 -15.39 8.82
N ARG A 124 5.00 -15.36 10.16
CA ARG A 124 5.29 -16.53 11.01
C ARG A 124 4.28 -17.67 10.79
N ASP A 125 3.00 -17.32 10.74
CA ASP A 125 1.91 -18.27 10.53
C ASP A 125 1.96 -18.96 9.15
N ILE A 126 2.50 -18.28 8.13
CA ILE A 126 2.54 -18.76 6.75
C ILE A 126 3.87 -19.47 6.42
N ALA A 127 4.99 -18.89 6.85
CA ALA A 127 6.32 -19.31 6.43
C ALA A 127 7.17 -19.92 7.59
N GLY A 128 6.64 -19.91 8.82
CA GLY A 128 7.28 -20.48 10.01
C GLY A 128 8.25 -19.53 10.72
N ASP A 129 8.68 -19.97 11.90
CA ASP A 129 9.55 -19.19 12.81
C ASP A 129 10.89 -18.85 12.15
N ALA A 130 11.53 -19.81 11.50
CA ALA A 130 12.85 -19.62 10.89
C ALA A 130 12.89 -18.53 9.82
N VAL A 131 11.76 -18.24 9.18
CA VAL A 131 11.63 -17.15 8.21
C VAL A 131 11.36 -15.82 8.94
N ALA A 132 10.40 -15.82 9.88
CA ALA A 132 10.03 -14.62 10.61
C ALA A 132 11.17 -14.09 11.50
N ASP A 133 12.01 -14.96 12.05
CA ASP A 133 13.14 -14.58 12.91
C ASP A 133 14.31 -13.91 12.16
N ARG A 134 14.25 -13.86 10.81
CA ARG A 134 15.15 -13.03 10.01
C ARG A 134 14.84 -11.52 10.08
N ILE A 135 13.70 -11.15 10.68
CA ILE A 135 13.34 -9.75 10.88
C ILE A 135 13.99 -9.24 12.17
N SER A 136 14.81 -8.22 12.07
CA SER A 136 15.37 -7.49 13.20
C SER A 136 14.78 -6.10 13.33
N GLY A 137 14.50 -5.65 14.55
CA GLY A 137 14.05 -4.28 14.81
C GLY A 137 15.25 -3.34 14.96
N GLN A 138 15.32 -2.28 14.16
CA GLN A 138 16.29 -1.20 14.34
C GLN A 138 15.60 0.11 14.00
N ALA A 139 15.10 0.81 15.00
CA ALA A 139 14.36 2.06 14.84
C ALA A 139 15.19 3.13 14.09
N ASP A 140 14.59 3.73 13.08
CA ASP A 140 15.09 4.93 12.41
C ASP A 140 14.11 6.09 12.67
N PRO A 141 14.50 7.08 13.50
CA PRO A 141 13.63 8.20 13.86
C PRO A 141 13.12 9.00 12.64
N ARG A 142 13.86 9.02 11.53
CA ARG A 142 13.43 9.71 10.31
C ARG A 142 12.30 8.96 9.62
N ILE A 143 12.42 7.64 9.53
CA ILE A 143 11.38 6.79 8.96
C ILE A 143 10.15 6.76 9.88
N GLU A 144 10.33 6.65 11.19
CA GLU A 144 9.25 6.70 12.17
C GLU A 144 8.45 8.01 12.09
N ALA A 145 9.13 9.16 11.98
CA ALA A 145 8.47 10.46 11.84
C ALA A 145 7.63 10.55 10.55
N ILE A 146 8.12 10.00 9.44
CA ILE A 146 7.40 9.99 8.17
C ILE A 146 6.20 9.04 8.26
N VAL A 147 6.42 7.79 8.66
CA VAL A 147 5.41 6.73 8.67
C VAL A 147 4.35 6.98 9.74
N GLY A 148 4.73 7.53 10.89
CA GLY A 148 3.82 7.89 11.97
C GLY A 148 2.77 8.95 11.58
N SER A 149 3.03 9.72 10.51
CA SER A 149 2.06 10.68 9.97
C SER A 149 1.04 10.04 9.01
N TRP A 150 1.24 8.78 8.61
CA TRP A 150 0.36 8.14 7.64
C TRP A 150 -0.92 7.63 8.30
N PRO A 151 -2.07 7.76 7.62
CA PRO A 151 -3.32 7.21 8.13
C PRO A 151 -3.26 5.68 8.13
N GLY A 152 -3.49 5.07 9.29
CA GLY A 152 -3.54 3.61 9.44
C GLY A 152 -4.83 2.97 8.92
N ARG A 153 -5.82 3.79 8.51
CA ARG A 153 -7.10 3.36 7.92
C ARG A 153 -7.76 4.52 7.19
N TRP A 154 -8.45 4.21 6.09
CA TRP A 154 -9.23 5.19 5.31
C TRP A 154 -10.72 4.86 5.33
N ASP A 155 -11.54 5.87 5.06
CA ASP A 155 -12.94 5.64 4.70
C ASP A 155 -13.01 5.10 3.28
N ILE A 156 -13.54 3.89 3.15
CA ILE A 156 -13.67 3.15 1.90
C ILE A 156 -15.13 2.95 1.48
N THR A 157 -16.07 3.60 2.17
CA THR A 157 -17.51 3.44 1.93
C THR A 157 -17.85 3.59 0.45
N ARG A 158 -17.32 4.63 -0.18
CA ARG A 158 -17.52 4.89 -1.61
C ARG A 158 -16.94 3.78 -2.49
N ALA A 159 -15.71 3.34 -2.23
CA ALA A 159 -15.08 2.28 -3.00
C ALA A 159 -15.89 0.98 -2.93
N THR A 160 -16.39 0.64 -1.74
CA THR A 160 -17.24 -0.53 -1.52
C THR A 160 -18.56 -0.43 -2.27
N GLN A 161 -19.20 0.74 -2.28
CA GLN A 161 -20.44 1.00 -3.04
C GLN A 161 -20.21 0.87 -4.56
N LEU A 162 -19.01 1.18 -5.04
CA LEU A 162 -18.60 1.03 -6.43
C LEU A 162 -18.10 -0.39 -6.77
N GLY A 163 -18.18 -1.33 -5.84
CA GLY A 163 -17.76 -2.73 -6.05
C GLY A 163 -16.24 -2.96 -6.02
N LEU A 164 -15.44 -1.94 -5.64
CA LEU A 164 -14.00 -2.09 -5.51
C LEU A 164 -13.66 -2.85 -4.23
N THR A 165 -12.77 -3.83 -4.35
CA THR A 165 -12.40 -4.73 -3.24
C THR A 165 -10.89 -4.68 -2.99
N GLY A 166 -10.49 -4.99 -1.75
CA GLY A 166 -9.10 -5.18 -1.35
C GLY A 166 -8.79 -6.63 -0.98
N ASP A 167 -7.61 -6.85 -0.39
CA ASP A 167 -7.29 -8.13 0.24
C ASP A 167 -8.13 -8.28 1.53
N ALA A 168 -8.51 -9.51 1.88
CA ALA A 168 -9.30 -9.77 3.09
C ALA A 168 -8.41 -9.76 4.35
N SER A 169 -7.13 -10.15 4.21
CA SER A 169 -6.16 -10.20 5.31
C SER A 169 -4.75 -9.89 4.82
N PHE A 170 -3.85 -9.59 5.76
CA PHE A 170 -2.43 -9.45 5.41
C PHE A 170 -1.81 -10.79 4.98
N GLY A 171 -2.31 -11.90 5.50
CA GLY A 171 -1.94 -13.23 5.03
C GLY A 171 -2.22 -13.44 3.54
N ASP A 172 -3.32 -12.88 3.01
CA ASP A 172 -3.62 -12.98 1.57
C ASP A 172 -2.64 -12.16 0.73
N ILE A 173 -2.17 -11.02 1.25
CA ILE A 173 -1.10 -10.22 0.62
C ILE A 173 0.19 -11.04 0.52
N ILE A 174 0.57 -11.75 1.59
CA ILE A 174 1.75 -12.62 1.60
C ILE A 174 1.57 -13.78 0.60
N ARG A 175 0.43 -14.48 0.62
CA ARG A 175 0.15 -15.59 -0.30
C ARG A 175 0.13 -15.12 -1.76
N ALA A 176 -0.38 -13.91 -2.03
CA ALA A 176 -0.34 -13.32 -3.38
C ALA A 176 1.11 -13.17 -3.85
N TYR A 177 2.00 -12.63 -3.01
CA TYR A 177 3.42 -12.49 -3.34
C TYR A 177 4.09 -13.85 -3.59
N ILE A 178 3.86 -14.85 -2.73
CA ILE A 178 4.41 -16.20 -2.90
C ILE A 178 3.95 -16.81 -4.23
N SER A 179 2.66 -16.67 -4.56
CA SER A 179 2.08 -17.23 -5.78
C SER A 179 2.58 -16.52 -7.05
N ASP A 180 2.70 -15.20 -7.01
CA ASP A 180 2.95 -14.39 -8.21
C ASP A 180 4.45 -14.23 -8.50
N ASP A 181 5.27 -14.07 -7.43
CA ASP A 181 6.66 -13.64 -7.56
C ASP A 181 7.67 -14.71 -7.12
N LEU A 182 7.33 -15.57 -6.15
CA LEU A 182 8.18 -16.70 -5.73
C LEU A 182 7.84 -18.02 -6.44
N ARG A 183 6.89 -18.02 -7.38
CA ARG A 183 6.45 -19.21 -8.14
C ARG A 183 6.09 -20.42 -7.26
N GLY A 184 5.57 -20.14 -6.05
CA GLY A 184 5.14 -21.17 -5.12
C GLY A 184 6.27 -21.97 -4.45
N THR A 185 7.53 -21.56 -4.59
CA THR A 185 8.67 -22.16 -3.90
C THR A 185 8.80 -21.57 -2.49
N LEU A 186 8.26 -22.26 -1.49
CA LEU A 186 8.62 -22.21 -0.07
C LEU A 186 9.02 -23.61 0.35
#